data_fadceb90f2b34fba37c789b6a35151e0
#
_entry.id   fadceb90f2b34fba37c789b6a35151e0
#
_cell.length_a   1.000
_cell.length_b   1.000
_cell.length_c   1.000
_cell.angle_alpha   90.00
_cell.angle_beta   90.00
_cell.angle_gamma   90.00
#
_symmetry.space_group_name_H-M   'P 1'
#
loop_
_entity.id
_entity.type
_entity.pdbx_description
1 polymer ?
#
loop_
_entity_poly.entity_id
_entity_poly.type
_entity_poly.pdbx_seq_one_letter_code
_entity_poly.pdbx_strand_id
1 'polypeptide(L)'
;MTRELLTGADFKGPLQLNGAAGTSGQVLTSAGSSAIPTWSPAGGFTGGTLTSNLQLAAGTTSLSPLTFQSGTLLTSATAGAAEFDGKVLYSTPASRGVSPSMMFYRLESNYVGSNINTVQSVFGVGVTLAASTVYAFEYKFALSKTAGTAFHSVGLSFGGTATINNISYGGAGVNSSTALPIFSTSPNFIAAITASNFTITSSFSTSIRIHHWTLSGTVSIATAGTVIPQYTLSAAPGGAYSTVAGSYFAVWPIGASGANTSVGPWA
;
A
#
# COMPACT_ATOMS: atom_id res chain seq x y z
N MET A 1 -32.68 -27.08 48.70
CA MET A 1 -33.85 -27.33 47.82
C MET A 1 -33.48 -26.88 46.42
N THR A 2 -33.23 -27.84 45.53
CA THR A 2 -33.00 -27.56 44.10
C THR A 2 -34.36 -27.35 43.48
N ARG A 3 -34.66 -26.15 42.99
CA ARG A 3 -35.87 -25.92 42.19
C ARG A 3 -35.54 -26.33 40.76
N GLU A 4 -36.09 -27.46 40.34
CA GLU A 4 -36.13 -27.80 38.90
C GLU A 4 -37.05 -26.80 38.20
N LEU A 5 -36.55 -26.06 37.23
CA LEU A 5 -37.37 -25.37 36.24
C LEU A 5 -37.91 -26.41 35.26
N LEU A 6 -39.19 -26.64 35.29
CA LEU A 6 -39.90 -27.48 34.32
C LEU A 6 -39.70 -26.94 32.89
N THR A 7 -39.58 -27.84 31.94
CA THR A 7 -39.56 -27.53 30.49
C THR A 7 -40.76 -26.66 30.14
N GLY A 8 -40.51 -25.43 29.67
CA GLY A 8 -41.57 -24.49 29.23
C GLY A 8 -41.82 -23.28 30.15
N ALA A 9 -40.82 -22.83 30.94
CA ALA A 9 -40.95 -21.58 31.70
C ALA A 9 -41.12 -20.40 30.76
N ASP A 10 -42.29 -19.77 30.76
CA ASP A 10 -42.58 -18.53 30.04
C ASP A 10 -42.31 -17.33 30.98
N PHE A 11 -41.28 -16.54 30.66
CA PHE A 11 -40.92 -15.33 31.40
C PHE A 11 -41.75 -14.16 30.85
N LYS A 12 -42.87 -13.82 31.50
CA LYS A 12 -43.74 -12.69 31.13
C LYS A 12 -43.22 -11.32 31.56
N GLY A 13 -41.94 -11.22 31.93
CA GLY A 13 -41.27 -9.99 32.36
C GLY A 13 -39.76 -10.07 32.19
N PRO A 14 -39.02 -9.01 32.48
CA PRO A 14 -37.58 -9.04 32.36
C PRO A 14 -36.98 -10.11 33.32
N LEU A 15 -36.06 -10.92 32.76
CA LEU A 15 -35.28 -11.85 33.57
C LEU A 15 -34.36 -11.06 34.54
N GLN A 16 -34.56 -11.24 35.82
CA GLN A 16 -33.74 -10.60 36.85
C GLN A 16 -32.78 -11.60 37.50
N LEU A 17 -31.52 -11.20 37.65
CA LEU A 17 -30.51 -11.91 38.42
C LEU A 17 -30.08 -11.03 39.60
N ASN A 18 -30.26 -11.54 40.80
CA ASN A 18 -30.07 -10.75 42.04
C ASN A 18 -30.84 -9.42 42.05
N GLY A 19 -32.06 -9.40 41.51
CA GLY A 19 -32.89 -8.20 41.44
C GLY A 19 -32.55 -7.23 40.30
N ALA A 20 -31.55 -7.52 39.48
CA ALA A 20 -31.18 -6.70 38.32
C ALA A 20 -31.63 -7.34 36.99
N ALA A 21 -32.42 -6.62 36.22
CA ALA A 21 -32.71 -6.93 34.83
C ALA A 21 -31.65 -6.33 33.95
N GLY A 22 -30.86 -7.05 33.28
CA GLY A 22 -29.79 -6.48 32.37
C GLY A 22 -30.27 -5.27 31.58
N THR A 23 -29.35 -4.53 31.01
CA THR A 23 -29.63 -3.42 30.10
C THR A 23 -29.57 -3.88 28.63
N SER A 24 -30.12 -3.06 27.73
CA SER A 24 -30.07 -3.36 26.29
C SER A 24 -28.62 -3.61 25.81
N GLY A 25 -28.42 -4.69 25.05
CA GLY A 25 -27.10 -5.09 24.57
C GLY A 25 -26.28 -5.94 25.53
N GLN A 26 -26.81 -6.28 26.72
CA GLN A 26 -26.18 -7.28 27.58
C GLN A 26 -26.65 -8.71 27.26
N VAL A 27 -25.76 -9.66 27.50
CA VAL A 27 -26.03 -11.11 27.39
C VAL A 27 -25.85 -11.75 28.75
N LEU A 28 -26.62 -12.83 28.98
CA LEU A 28 -26.44 -13.64 30.18
C LEU A 28 -25.20 -14.50 30.03
N THR A 29 -24.24 -14.28 30.90
CA THR A 29 -22.94 -14.99 30.89
C THR A 29 -22.87 -15.95 32.06
N SER A 30 -22.53 -17.21 31.80
CA SER A 30 -22.25 -18.18 32.84
C SER A 30 -20.94 -17.83 33.55
N ALA A 31 -21.00 -17.82 34.88
CA ALA A 31 -19.83 -17.60 35.74
C ALA A 31 -19.24 -18.93 36.28
N GLY A 32 -19.63 -20.08 35.72
CA GLY A 32 -19.22 -21.41 36.11
C GLY A 32 -20.23 -22.10 37.04
N SER A 33 -19.94 -23.36 37.44
CA SER A 33 -20.88 -24.21 38.19
C SER A 33 -21.15 -23.76 39.61
N SER A 34 -20.33 -22.91 40.18
CA SER A 34 -20.44 -22.45 41.58
C SER A 34 -20.79 -20.97 41.73
N ALA A 35 -21.06 -20.28 40.65
CA ALA A 35 -21.38 -18.85 40.65
C ALA A 35 -22.69 -18.55 39.92
N ILE A 36 -23.37 -17.48 40.34
CA ILE A 36 -24.57 -17.02 39.70
C ILE A 36 -24.21 -16.40 38.36
N PRO A 37 -24.91 -16.70 37.26
CA PRO A 37 -24.73 -16.03 36.00
C PRO A 37 -24.87 -14.52 36.11
N THR A 38 -24.15 -13.75 35.32
CA THR A 38 -24.17 -12.29 35.33
C THR A 38 -24.59 -11.72 33.99
N TRP A 39 -25.19 -10.51 34.02
CA TRP A 39 -25.36 -9.71 32.83
C TRP A 39 -24.04 -9.09 32.44
N SER A 40 -23.53 -9.40 31.25
CA SER A 40 -22.31 -8.81 30.71
C SER A 40 -22.61 -8.08 29.41
N PRO A 41 -21.88 -7.01 29.07
CA PRO A 41 -22.00 -6.43 27.73
C PRO A 41 -21.90 -7.55 26.70
N ALA A 42 -22.72 -7.50 25.66
CA ALA A 42 -22.52 -8.33 24.47
C ALA A 42 -21.23 -7.84 23.81
N GLY A 43 -20.14 -8.02 24.50
CA GLY A 43 -18.85 -7.52 24.13
C GLY A 43 -18.00 -8.65 23.64
N GLY A 44 -17.28 -8.35 22.68
CA GLY A 44 -16.18 -9.00 22.04
C GLY A 44 -15.99 -10.50 22.32
N PHE A 45 -15.86 -11.23 21.26
CA PHE A 45 -15.30 -12.57 21.30
C PHE A 45 -13.90 -12.50 21.97
N THR A 46 -13.81 -12.83 23.25
CA THR A 46 -12.59 -12.72 24.05
C THR A 46 -11.61 -13.89 23.83
N GLY A 47 -11.87 -14.71 22.85
CA GLY A 47 -11.05 -15.88 22.51
C GLY A 47 -11.89 -17.15 22.43
N GLY A 48 -11.26 -18.22 21.96
CA GLY A 48 -11.86 -19.53 21.75
C GLY A 48 -11.69 -20.00 20.30
N THR A 49 -12.00 -21.26 20.05
CA THR A 49 -11.97 -21.85 18.72
C THR A 49 -13.37 -21.80 18.12
N LEU A 50 -13.52 -21.23 16.93
CA LEU A 50 -14.73 -21.38 16.14
C LEU A 50 -14.67 -22.74 15.44
N THR A 51 -15.66 -23.59 15.68
CA THR A 51 -15.76 -24.91 15.05
C THR A 51 -16.46 -24.86 13.70
N SER A 52 -16.92 -23.68 13.27
CA SER A 52 -17.56 -23.41 12.02
C SER A 52 -16.98 -22.14 11.36
N ASN A 53 -17.37 -21.84 10.14
CA ASN A 53 -16.93 -20.65 9.44
C ASN A 53 -17.36 -19.37 10.17
N LEU A 54 -16.46 -18.39 10.29
CA LEU A 54 -16.82 -17.04 10.68
C LEU A 54 -17.32 -16.29 9.43
N GLN A 55 -18.64 -16.02 9.40
CA GLN A 55 -19.22 -15.15 8.39
C GLN A 55 -19.44 -13.77 8.98
N LEU A 56 -18.82 -12.77 8.42
CA LEU A 56 -18.99 -11.38 8.81
C LEU A 56 -20.04 -10.71 7.94
N ALA A 57 -20.79 -9.78 8.52
CA ALA A 57 -21.74 -8.97 7.76
C ALA A 57 -21.02 -8.17 6.67
N ALA A 58 -21.72 -7.83 5.60
CA ALA A 58 -21.18 -6.95 4.57
C ALA A 58 -20.79 -5.59 5.18
N GLY A 59 -19.67 -5.03 4.71
CA GLY A 59 -19.26 -3.68 5.10
C GLY A 59 -20.21 -2.61 4.56
N THR A 60 -20.14 -1.43 5.14
CA THR A 60 -20.84 -0.23 4.69
C THR A 60 -19.81 0.84 4.32
N THR A 61 -20.25 2.02 3.89
CA THR A 61 -19.37 3.17 3.65
C THR A 61 -18.71 3.69 4.93
N SER A 62 -19.20 3.29 6.11
CA SER A 62 -18.71 3.77 7.43
C SER A 62 -18.12 2.67 8.30
N LEU A 63 -18.38 1.39 8.00
CA LEU A 63 -17.94 0.26 8.80
C LEU A 63 -17.30 -0.82 7.93
N SER A 64 -16.08 -1.21 8.28
CA SER A 64 -15.41 -2.39 7.72
C SER A 64 -15.95 -3.67 8.39
N PRO A 65 -16.16 -4.78 7.65
CA PRO A 65 -16.50 -6.06 8.24
C PRO A 65 -15.47 -6.59 9.24
N LEU A 66 -14.20 -6.28 9.01
CA LEU A 66 -13.08 -6.67 9.86
C LEU A 66 -12.04 -5.54 9.89
N THR A 67 -11.60 -5.19 11.08
CA THR A 67 -10.51 -4.22 11.29
C THR A 67 -9.50 -4.85 12.24
N PHE A 68 -8.23 -4.90 11.80
CA PHE A 68 -7.13 -5.28 12.66
C PHE A 68 -6.65 -4.05 13.43
N GLN A 69 -6.64 -4.14 14.75
CA GLN A 69 -6.00 -3.12 15.60
C GLN A 69 -4.49 -3.26 15.52
N SER A 70 -3.78 -2.13 15.56
CA SER A 70 -2.33 -2.14 15.63
C SER A 70 -1.86 -2.69 16.99
N GLY A 71 -0.83 -3.52 16.96
CA GLY A 71 -0.27 -4.12 18.18
C GLY A 71 1.19 -4.51 18.02
N THR A 72 1.77 -4.98 19.14
CA THR A 72 3.08 -5.62 19.10
C THR A 72 2.95 -6.98 18.41
N LEU A 73 3.82 -7.25 17.46
CA LEU A 73 3.86 -8.55 16.78
C LEU A 73 4.24 -9.67 17.76
N LEU A 74 3.73 -10.87 17.55
CA LEU A 74 4.11 -12.05 18.32
C LEU A 74 5.63 -12.24 18.30
N THR A 75 6.24 -12.51 19.44
CA THR A 75 7.67 -12.82 19.54
C THR A 75 8.01 -14.05 18.71
N SER A 76 7.17 -15.09 18.74
CA SER A 76 7.27 -16.27 17.89
C SER A 76 6.05 -16.30 16.96
N ALA A 77 6.30 -16.19 15.67
CA ALA A 77 5.24 -16.19 14.68
C ALA A 77 4.51 -17.55 14.66
N THR A 78 3.20 -17.52 14.71
CA THR A 78 2.35 -18.71 14.70
C THR A 78 1.77 -18.91 13.30
N ALA A 79 1.88 -20.13 12.77
CA ALA A 79 1.29 -20.45 11.47
C ALA A 79 -0.22 -20.13 11.44
N GLY A 80 -0.68 -19.53 10.36
CA GLY A 80 -2.05 -19.03 10.19
C GLY A 80 -2.33 -17.67 10.82
N ALA A 81 -1.40 -17.04 11.54
CA ALA A 81 -1.59 -15.73 12.13
C ALA A 81 -1.66 -14.61 11.07
N ALA A 82 -2.53 -13.62 11.31
CA ALA A 82 -2.53 -12.32 10.67
C ALA A 82 -2.30 -11.23 11.74
N GLU A 83 -1.36 -10.32 11.51
CA GLU A 83 -0.91 -9.34 12.48
C GLU A 83 -0.74 -7.97 11.82
N PHE A 84 -1.00 -6.89 12.55
CA PHE A 84 -0.85 -5.52 12.07
C PHE A 84 -0.09 -4.68 13.09
N ASP A 85 1.06 -4.10 12.72
CA ASP A 85 1.90 -3.27 13.60
C ASP A 85 1.58 -1.76 13.52
N GLY A 86 0.50 -1.40 12.82
CA GLY A 86 0.13 -0.01 12.55
C GLY A 86 0.69 0.55 11.25
N LYS A 87 1.55 -0.20 10.55
CA LYS A 87 2.17 0.17 9.27
C LYS A 87 2.05 -0.92 8.22
N VAL A 88 2.33 -2.14 8.62
CA VAL A 88 2.41 -3.31 7.74
C VAL A 88 1.48 -4.39 8.26
N LEU A 89 0.73 -4.99 7.36
CA LEU A 89 -0.02 -6.22 7.61
C LEU A 89 0.89 -7.40 7.34
N TYR A 90 0.96 -8.34 8.28
CA TYR A 90 1.74 -9.55 8.17
C TYR A 90 0.83 -10.77 8.10
N SER A 91 1.27 -11.79 7.39
CA SER A 91 0.69 -13.14 7.42
C SER A 91 1.77 -14.16 7.66
N THR A 92 1.42 -15.26 8.34
CA THR A 92 2.36 -16.31 8.71
C THR A 92 1.87 -17.65 8.16
N PRO A 93 2.11 -17.98 6.86
CA PRO A 93 1.80 -19.32 6.34
C PRO A 93 2.64 -20.40 7.03
N ALA A 94 3.95 -20.27 7.05
CA ALA A 94 4.92 -21.09 7.77
C ALA A 94 5.91 -20.19 8.52
N SER A 95 6.35 -19.11 7.90
CA SER A 95 7.16 -18.04 8.50
C SER A 95 6.44 -16.72 8.29
N ARG A 96 6.64 -15.73 9.18
CA ARG A 96 6.05 -14.41 9.05
C ARG A 96 6.54 -13.75 7.77
N GLY A 97 5.63 -13.28 6.95
CA GLY A 97 5.88 -12.52 5.74
C GLY A 97 5.05 -11.23 5.71
N VAL A 98 5.49 -10.26 4.94
CA VAL A 98 4.69 -9.07 4.65
C VAL A 98 3.53 -9.48 3.75
N SER A 99 2.31 -9.08 4.13
CA SER A 99 1.12 -9.18 3.29
C SER A 99 0.97 -7.86 2.53
N PRO A 100 1.36 -7.77 1.25
CA PRO A 100 1.47 -6.48 0.57
C PRO A 100 0.08 -5.84 0.38
N SER A 101 -0.11 -4.68 0.99
CA SER A 101 -1.24 -3.78 0.71
C SER A 101 -0.77 -2.76 -0.31
N MET A 102 -0.85 -3.11 -1.60
CA MET A 102 -0.31 -2.32 -2.69
C MET A 102 -1.21 -1.13 -3.01
N MET A 103 -0.67 0.09 -2.89
CA MET A 103 -1.26 1.29 -3.48
C MET A 103 -0.86 1.33 -4.96
N PHE A 104 -1.83 1.48 -5.84
CA PHE A 104 -1.63 1.35 -7.27
C PHE A 104 -2.33 2.47 -8.03
N TYR A 105 -1.61 3.10 -8.94
CA TYR A 105 -2.16 4.08 -9.86
C TYR A 105 -1.74 3.75 -11.29
N ARG A 106 -2.69 3.67 -12.21
CA ARG A 106 -2.49 3.37 -13.63
C ARG A 106 -3.22 4.40 -14.49
N LEU A 107 -2.59 4.84 -15.54
CA LEU A 107 -3.22 5.70 -16.54
C LEU A 107 -4.11 4.87 -17.49
N GLU A 108 -5.38 5.25 -17.61
CA GLU A 108 -6.30 4.72 -18.63
C GLU A 108 -6.23 5.51 -19.93
N SER A 109 -5.78 6.75 -19.87
CA SER A 109 -5.55 7.62 -21.02
C SER A 109 -4.20 8.33 -20.92
N ASN A 110 -3.69 8.85 -22.01
CA ASN A 110 -2.44 9.57 -22.01
C ASN A 110 -2.53 10.82 -21.13
N TYR A 111 -1.53 11.01 -20.27
CA TYR A 111 -1.36 12.22 -19.49
C TYR A 111 -0.39 13.14 -20.23
N VAL A 112 -0.89 14.29 -20.68
CA VAL A 112 -0.14 15.24 -21.50
C VAL A 112 0.65 16.20 -20.61
N GLY A 113 1.97 16.24 -20.79
CA GLY A 113 2.85 17.22 -20.16
C GLY A 113 2.90 18.54 -20.95
N SER A 114 3.94 19.31 -20.69
CA SER A 114 4.15 20.64 -21.31
C SER A 114 5.48 20.68 -22.09
N ASN A 115 5.56 21.59 -23.06
CA ASN A 115 6.79 21.84 -23.82
C ASN A 115 7.73 22.77 -23.05
N ILE A 116 8.23 22.30 -21.91
CA ILE A 116 9.12 23.05 -20.97
C ILE A 116 10.26 22.16 -20.50
N ASN A 117 11.27 22.78 -19.89
CA ASN A 117 12.42 22.10 -19.30
C ASN A 117 12.39 22.06 -17.74
N THR A 118 11.33 22.52 -17.13
CA THR A 118 11.13 22.38 -15.69
C THR A 118 10.55 21.01 -15.34
N VAL A 119 10.62 20.66 -14.08
CA VAL A 119 10.11 19.37 -13.57
C VAL A 119 8.62 19.19 -13.86
N GLN A 120 8.24 18.01 -14.30
CA GLN A 120 6.88 17.62 -14.62
C GLN A 120 6.53 16.29 -13.95
N SER A 121 5.28 16.15 -13.50
CA SER A 121 4.80 14.86 -12.99
C SER A 121 4.63 13.85 -14.14
N VAL A 122 4.97 12.59 -13.89
CA VAL A 122 4.71 11.51 -14.84
C VAL A 122 3.23 11.16 -14.90
N PHE A 123 2.53 11.22 -13.77
CA PHE A 123 1.13 10.78 -13.66
C PHE A 123 0.13 11.90 -13.37
N GLY A 124 0.59 13.12 -13.12
CA GLY A 124 -0.26 14.23 -12.66
C GLY A 124 -0.69 14.12 -11.19
N VAL A 125 -0.36 13.04 -10.52
CA VAL A 125 -0.70 12.76 -9.12
C VAL A 125 0.52 12.24 -8.36
N GLY A 126 0.42 12.27 -7.02
CA GLY A 126 1.37 11.64 -6.11
C GLY A 126 0.66 10.71 -5.13
N VAL A 127 1.41 9.84 -4.50
CA VAL A 127 0.93 8.96 -3.43
C VAL A 127 1.32 9.54 -2.08
N THR A 128 0.40 9.56 -1.12
CA THR A 128 0.71 9.94 0.26
C THR A 128 1.27 8.74 1.01
N LEU A 129 2.49 8.89 1.54
CA LEU A 129 3.20 7.87 2.29
C LEU A 129 3.32 8.26 3.76
N ALA A 130 3.24 7.27 4.65
CA ALA A 130 3.32 7.47 6.09
C ALA A 130 4.76 7.72 6.55
N ALA A 131 4.92 8.50 7.62
CA ALA A 131 6.20 8.73 8.27
C ALA A 131 6.81 7.43 8.83
N SER A 132 8.13 7.44 8.99
CA SER A 132 8.90 6.37 9.62
C SER A 132 8.61 4.99 9.01
N THR A 133 8.41 4.92 7.71
CA THR A 133 8.03 3.68 6.99
C THR A 133 8.91 3.49 5.76
N VAL A 134 9.33 2.26 5.52
CA VAL A 134 10.01 1.85 4.29
C VAL A 134 9.00 1.23 3.35
N TYR A 135 9.05 1.63 2.10
CA TYR A 135 8.21 1.13 1.02
C TYR A 135 9.07 0.50 -0.06
N ALA A 136 8.58 -0.60 -0.64
CA ALA A 136 9.02 -1.06 -1.94
C ALA A 136 8.10 -0.48 -3.02
N PHE A 137 8.62 -0.31 -4.24
CA PHE A 137 7.82 0.18 -5.35
C PHE A 137 8.22 -0.46 -6.68
N GLU A 138 7.26 -0.47 -7.59
CA GLU A 138 7.44 -0.76 -9.01
C GLU A 138 6.87 0.41 -9.83
N TYR A 139 7.61 0.80 -10.85
CA TYR A 139 7.33 1.98 -11.65
C TYR A 139 7.55 1.64 -13.12
N LYS A 140 6.46 1.53 -13.88
CA LYS A 140 6.49 1.28 -15.31
C LYS A 140 5.82 2.43 -16.05
N PHE A 141 6.55 3.05 -16.99
CA PHE A 141 6.03 4.18 -17.73
C PHE A 141 6.60 4.26 -19.14
N ALA A 142 5.83 4.86 -20.02
CA ALA A 142 6.29 5.27 -21.34
C ALA A 142 6.06 6.77 -21.51
N LEU A 143 7.11 7.51 -21.87
CA LEU A 143 7.01 8.90 -22.32
C LEU A 143 7.10 8.93 -23.83
N SER A 144 6.15 9.56 -24.49
CA SER A 144 6.07 9.67 -25.95
C SER A 144 5.88 11.10 -26.38
N LYS A 145 6.62 11.53 -27.42
CA LYS A 145 6.36 12.75 -28.16
C LYS A 145 6.35 12.50 -29.66
N THR A 146 5.65 13.34 -30.40
CA THR A 146 5.48 13.21 -31.86
C THR A 146 5.86 14.48 -32.62
N ALA A 147 6.36 15.50 -31.90
CA ALA A 147 6.74 16.80 -32.48
C ALA A 147 7.98 17.36 -31.81
N GLY A 148 8.63 18.31 -32.48
CA GLY A 148 9.77 19.07 -31.99
C GLY A 148 11.11 18.35 -32.15
N THR A 149 12.12 19.09 -32.51
CA THR A 149 13.48 18.63 -32.83
C THR A 149 14.55 19.32 -32.01
N ALA A 150 14.17 20.00 -30.92
CA ALA A 150 15.14 20.62 -30.01
C ALA A 150 15.93 19.54 -29.25
N PHE A 151 17.25 19.73 -29.15
CA PHE A 151 18.13 18.83 -28.40
C PHE A 151 17.81 18.83 -26.91
N HIS A 152 17.58 17.68 -26.35
CA HIS A 152 17.32 17.49 -24.93
C HIS A 152 17.62 16.05 -24.49
N SER A 153 17.88 15.89 -23.21
CA SER A 153 17.91 14.60 -22.49
C SER A 153 16.75 14.53 -21.49
N VAL A 154 16.44 13.33 -21.05
CA VAL A 154 15.41 13.08 -20.03
C VAL A 154 16.09 12.65 -18.74
N GLY A 155 15.67 13.24 -17.62
CA GLY A 155 16.02 12.82 -16.27
C GLY A 155 14.78 12.44 -15.49
N LEU A 156 14.95 11.60 -14.47
CA LEU A 156 13.92 11.21 -13.52
C LEU A 156 14.22 11.76 -12.14
N SER A 157 13.18 12.02 -11.37
CA SER A 157 13.24 12.42 -9.97
C SER A 157 11.99 11.97 -9.22
N PHE A 158 12.05 12.05 -7.88
CA PHE A 158 10.89 11.92 -7.02
C PHE A 158 10.76 13.20 -6.22
N GLY A 159 9.63 13.89 -6.40
CA GLY A 159 9.28 15.12 -5.67
C GLY A 159 8.13 14.87 -4.72
N GLY A 160 7.51 15.98 -4.25
CA GLY A 160 6.38 15.97 -3.34
C GLY A 160 6.72 16.61 -2.00
N THR A 161 5.91 16.35 -0.98
CA THR A 161 6.05 16.94 0.37
C THR A 161 6.64 16.00 1.40
N ALA A 162 6.79 14.70 1.08
CA ALA A 162 7.43 13.74 1.98
C ALA A 162 8.92 14.05 2.14
N THR A 163 9.43 13.89 3.36
CA THR A 163 10.88 13.88 3.60
C THR A 163 11.40 12.45 3.43
N ILE A 164 12.29 12.25 2.47
CA ILE A 164 12.89 10.96 2.16
C ILE A 164 14.22 10.81 2.91
N ASN A 165 14.37 9.76 3.72
CA ASN A 165 15.64 9.40 4.36
C ASN A 165 16.64 8.86 3.34
N ASN A 166 16.19 7.88 2.56
CA ASN A 166 16.95 7.28 1.48
C ASN A 166 16.00 6.69 0.44
N ILE A 167 16.51 6.55 -0.76
CA ILE A 167 15.85 5.90 -1.88
C ILE A 167 16.90 5.15 -2.68
N SER A 168 16.57 3.96 -3.14
CA SER A 168 17.41 3.20 -4.06
C SER A 168 16.51 2.52 -5.09
N TYR A 169 16.82 2.71 -6.36
CA TYR A 169 16.06 2.12 -7.44
C TYR A 169 16.92 1.86 -8.66
N GLY A 170 16.47 0.94 -9.48
CA GLY A 170 17.12 0.65 -10.75
C GLY A 170 16.18 -0.12 -11.67
N GLY A 171 16.64 -0.31 -12.88
CA GLY A 171 15.90 -1.05 -13.88
C GLY A 171 16.39 -0.81 -15.29
N ALA A 172 15.56 -1.19 -16.25
CA ALA A 172 15.89 -1.15 -17.65
C ALA A 172 14.83 -0.38 -18.45
N GLY A 173 15.28 0.19 -19.55
CA GLY A 173 14.39 0.85 -20.49
C GLY A 173 14.89 0.79 -21.91
N VAL A 174 14.01 1.09 -22.83
CA VAL A 174 14.29 1.20 -24.25
C VAL A 174 13.90 2.58 -24.75
N ASN A 175 14.66 3.07 -25.70
CA ASN A 175 14.42 4.35 -26.35
C ASN A 175 14.28 4.13 -27.85
N SER A 176 13.28 4.74 -28.47
CA SER A 176 13.07 4.66 -29.91
C SER A 176 12.78 6.03 -30.52
N SER A 177 13.23 6.22 -31.74
CA SER A 177 12.88 7.37 -32.58
C SER A 177 11.81 7.01 -33.64
N THR A 178 11.25 5.81 -33.56
CA THR A 178 10.15 5.35 -34.41
C THR A 178 8.91 5.08 -33.59
N ALA A 179 7.75 5.01 -34.26
CA ALA A 179 6.50 4.65 -33.59
C ALA A 179 6.53 3.21 -33.06
N LEU A 180 5.60 2.90 -32.15
CA LEU A 180 5.40 1.52 -31.66
C LEU A 180 4.99 0.57 -32.79
N PRO A 181 5.39 -0.72 -32.76
CA PRO A 181 6.14 -1.40 -31.71
C PRO A 181 7.62 -1.04 -31.68
N ILE A 182 8.20 -1.00 -30.48
CA ILE A 182 9.61 -0.69 -30.28
C ILE A 182 10.41 -1.99 -30.34
N PHE A 183 11.35 -2.06 -31.29
CA PHE A 183 12.35 -3.11 -31.35
C PHE A 183 13.71 -2.47 -31.03
N SER A 184 14.18 -2.65 -29.79
CA SER A 184 15.53 -2.23 -29.40
C SER A 184 16.38 -3.45 -29.14
N THR A 185 17.56 -3.46 -29.72
CA THR A 185 18.55 -4.53 -29.50
C THR A 185 19.42 -4.28 -28.27
N SER A 186 19.35 -3.08 -27.69
CA SER A 186 20.20 -2.69 -26.56
C SER A 186 19.37 -1.92 -25.53
N PRO A 187 18.93 -2.57 -24.44
CA PRO A 187 18.29 -1.87 -23.33
C PRO A 187 19.30 -0.96 -22.62
N ASN A 188 18.81 0.19 -22.15
CA ASN A 188 19.56 1.03 -21.23
C ASN A 188 19.26 0.58 -19.78
N PHE A 189 20.29 0.48 -18.97
CA PHE A 189 20.19 0.18 -17.56
C PHE A 189 20.50 1.43 -16.75
N ILE A 190 19.76 1.64 -15.68
CA ILE A 190 20.02 2.69 -14.70
C ILE A 190 19.98 2.15 -13.29
N ALA A 191 20.71 2.80 -12.40
CA ALA A 191 20.59 2.66 -10.96
C ALA A 191 20.82 4.02 -10.32
N ALA A 192 20.04 4.35 -9.31
CA ALA A 192 20.14 5.62 -8.59
C ALA A 192 19.85 5.44 -7.10
N ILE A 193 20.52 6.23 -6.28
CA ILE A 193 20.35 6.29 -4.83
C ILE A 193 19.92 7.68 -4.38
N THR A 194 19.28 8.44 -5.25
CA THR A 194 18.83 9.81 -5.00
C THR A 194 17.41 10.04 -5.52
N ALA A 195 16.65 10.86 -4.82
CA ALA A 195 15.37 11.37 -5.28
C ALA A 195 15.52 12.58 -6.24
N SER A 196 16.71 13.21 -6.26
CA SER A 196 17.03 14.33 -7.14
C SER A 196 17.06 13.89 -8.60
N ASN A 197 17.00 14.86 -9.51
CA ASN A 197 17.03 14.58 -10.95
C ASN A 197 18.27 13.80 -11.36
N PHE A 198 18.04 12.66 -12.00
CA PHE A 198 19.06 11.76 -12.52
C PHE A 198 18.80 11.53 -14.02
N THR A 199 19.76 11.88 -14.87
CA THR A 199 19.64 11.78 -16.32
C THR A 199 19.64 10.31 -16.78
N ILE A 200 18.59 9.90 -17.48
CA ILE A 200 18.39 8.51 -17.94
C ILE A 200 18.62 8.31 -19.45
N THR A 201 18.80 9.39 -20.21
CA THR A 201 19.06 9.31 -21.65
C THR A 201 20.20 10.24 -22.04
N SER A 202 20.94 9.88 -23.09
CA SER A 202 21.75 10.85 -23.80
C SER A 202 20.88 11.91 -24.49
N SER A 203 21.48 13.03 -24.89
CA SER A 203 20.76 14.07 -25.63
C SER A 203 20.42 13.62 -27.05
N PHE A 204 19.24 14.02 -27.54
CA PHE A 204 18.74 13.69 -28.87
C PHE A 204 17.81 14.81 -29.39
N SER A 205 17.51 14.79 -30.69
CA SER A 205 16.77 15.86 -31.39
C SER A 205 15.70 15.35 -32.39
N THR A 206 15.22 14.11 -32.22
CA THR A 206 14.20 13.53 -33.11
C THR A 206 12.80 14.04 -32.77
N SER A 207 11.94 14.21 -33.80
CA SER A 207 10.55 14.62 -33.60
C SER A 207 9.72 13.51 -32.91
N ILE A 208 9.90 12.28 -33.35
CA ILE A 208 9.29 11.11 -32.70
C ILE A 208 10.27 10.56 -31.68
N ARG A 209 9.79 10.39 -30.44
CA ARG A 209 10.58 9.76 -29.39
C ARG A 209 9.69 9.04 -28.40
N ILE A 210 10.09 7.83 -28.06
CA ILE A 210 9.46 7.01 -27.04
C ILE A 210 10.53 6.53 -26.08
N HIS A 211 10.27 6.71 -24.78
CA HIS A 211 11.07 6.18 -23.68
C HIS A 211 10.19 5.24 -22.87
N HIS A 212 10.48 3.95 -22.86
CA HIS A 212 9.77 2.96 -22.06
C HIS A 212 10.70 2.40 -21.01
N TRP A 213 10.30 2.51 -19.74
CA TRP A 213 11.11 2.13 -18.58
C TRP A 213 10.32 1.26 -17.63
N THR A 214 10.99 0.28 -17.05
CA THR A 214 10.52 -0.49 -15.88
C THR A 214 11.58 -0.39 -14.80
N LEU A 215 11.18 0.18 -13.66
CA LEU A 215 12.04 0.46 -12.52
C LEU A 215 11.43 -0.15 -11.28
N SER A 216 12.28 -0.59 -10.36
CA SER A 216 11.87 -1.03 -9.02
C SER A 216 12.86 -0.54 -7.99
N GLY A 217 12.43 -0.45 -6.75
CA GLY A 217 13.28 0.02 -5.69
C GLY A 217 12.61 0.10 -4.34
N THR A 218 13.30 0.76 -3.42
CA THR A 218 12.80 1.06 -2.08
C THR A 218 12.95 2.53 -1.76
N VAL A 219 12.06 3.04 -0.94
CA VAL A 219 12.10 4.41 -0.39
C VAL A 219 11.78 4.39 1.09
N SER A 220 12.62 5.05 1.89
CA SER A 220 12.43 5.22 3.33
C SER A 220 11.96 6.64 3.61
N ILE A 221 10.83 6.77 4.29
CA ILE A 221 10.16 8.04 4.58
C ILE A 221 10.43 8.47 6.02
N ALA A 222 10.99 9.68 6.19
CA ALA A 222 11.15 10.32 7.50
C ALA A 222 9.85 10.98 7.98
N THR A 223 9.34 11.90 7.16
CA THR A 223 8.12 12.67 7.43
C THR A 223 7.05 12.36 6.41
N ALA A 224 5.84 12.09 6.87
CA ALA A 224 4.70 11.80 6.00
C ALA A 224 4.46 12.93 4.99
N GLY A 225 4.03 12.54 3.81
CA GLY A 225 3.75 13.47 2.73
C GLY A 225 3.56 12.76 1.40
N THR A 226 3.45 13.53 0.34
CA THR A 226 3.33 12.99 -1.01
C THR A 226 4.69 12.63 -1.59
N VAL A 227 4.74 11.53 -2.35
CA VAL A 227 5.84 11.18 -3.25
C VAL A 227 5.28 11.19 -4.67
N ILE A 228 5.93 11.94 -5.56
CA ILE A 228 5.48 12.18 -6.93
C ILE A 228 6.58 11.74 -7.89
N PRO A 229 6.38 10.69 -8.71
CA PRO A 229 7.27 10.38 -9.81
C PRO A 229 7.29 11.51 -10.83
N GLN A 230 8.49 11.98 -11.18
CA GLN A 230 8.70 13.16 -12.01
C GLN A 230 9.73 12.91 -13.10
N TYR A 231 9.65 13.69 -14.17
CA TYR A 231 10.71 13.80 -15.17
C TYR A 231 11.08 15.26 -15.42
N THR A 232 12.31 15.47 -15.86
CA THR A 232 12.83 16.78 -16.23
C THR A 232 13.57 16.67 -17.54
N LEU A 233 13.40 17.65 -18.40
CA LEU A 233 14.10 17.74 -19.68
C LEU A 233 15.24 18.74 -19.55
N SER A 234 16.40 18.48 -20.18
CA SER A 234 17.53 19.42 -20.14
C SER A 234 17.27 20.71 -20.95
N ALA A 235 16.31 20.66 -21.89
CA ALA A 235 15.81 21.82 -22.64
C ALA A 235 14.37 21.54 -23.07
N ALA A 236 13.61 22.59 -23.40
CA ALA A 236 12.28 22.45 -23.97
C ALA A 236 12.34 21.68 -25.30
N PRO A 237 11.60 20.58 -25.47
CA PRO A 237 11.79 19.62 -26.58
C PRO A 237 11.24 20.10 -27.92
N GLY A 238 10.55 21.25 -27.97
CA GLY A 238 9.80 21.74 -29.14
C GLY A 238 8.45 21.05 -29.37
N GLY A 239 8.11 20.04 -28.57
CA GLY A 239 6.84 19.35 -28.55
C GLY A 239 6.69 18.62 -27.20
N ALA A 240 5.51 18.70 -26.58
CA ALA A 240 5.26 18.10 -25.26
C ALA A 240 5.40 16.59 -25.28
N TYR A 241 5.89 16.01 -24.19
CA TYR A 241 5.77 14.59 -23.91
C TYR A 241 4.39 14.28 -23.32
N SER A 242 3.91 13.09 -23.62
CA SER A 242 2.77 12.48 -22.90
C SER A 242 3.24 11.21 -22.21
N THR A 243 2.81 11.00 -21.01
CA THR A 243 2.87 9.66 -20.39
C THR A 243 1.77 8.82 -21.02
N VAL A 244 2.15 7.68 -21.58
CA VAL A 244 1.25 6.82 -22.35
C VAL A 244 0.35 6.02 -21.43
N ALA A 245 -0.90 5.82 -21.82
CA ALA A 245 -1.86 4.93 -21.17
C ALA A 245 -1.26 3.54 -20.89
N GLY A 246 -1.62 2.92 -19.78
CA GLY A 246 -1.02 1.68 -19.30
C GLY A 246 0.24 1.87 -18.46
N SER A 247 0.80 3.09 -18.36
CA SER A 247 1.84 3.41 -17.38
C SER A 247 1.27 3.35 -15.96
N TYR A 248 2.05 2.84 -15.00
CA TYR A 248 1.61 2.70 -13.60
C TYR A 248 2.74 2.93 -12.59
N PHE A 249 2.35 3.23 -11.38
CA PHE A 249 3.18 3.26 -10.19
C PHE A 249 2.49 2.44 -9.09
N ALA A 250 3.21 1.45 -8.56
CA ALA A 250 2.77 0.60 -7.48
C ALA A 250 3.72 0.76 -6.30
N VAL A 251 3.20 0.90 -5.09
CA VAL A 251 4.00 1.08 -3.87
C VAL A 251 3.32 0.41 -2.68
N TRP A 252 4.10 -0.26 -1.83
CA TRP A 252 3.59 -0.99 -0.66
C TRP A 252 4.57 -0.92 0.50
N PRO A 253 4.08 -0.84 1.74
CA PRO A 253 4.93 -0.81 2.93
C PRO A 253 5.60 -2.17 3.16
N ILE A 254 6.85 -2.15 3.58
CA ILE A 254 7.63 -3.37 3.89
C ILE A 254 8.18 -3.38 5.32
N GLY A 255 8.15 -2.27 6.04
CA GLY A 255 8.61 -2.19 7.42
C GLY A 255 8.77 -0.78 7.95
N ALA A 256 9.25 -0.66 9.18
CA ALA A 256 9.61 0.62 9.78
C ALA A 256 10.95 1.13 9.23
N SER A 257 11.13 2.45 9.14
CA SER A 257 12.41 3.07 8.83
C SER A 257 13.29 3.18 10.08
N GLY A 258 14.60 3.34 9.91
CA GLY A 258 15.58 3.61 10.96
C GLY A 258 16.52 2.44 11.29
N ALA A 259 16.11 1.21 11.09
CA ALA A 259 16.95 0.01 11.21
C ALA A 259 16.82 -0.86 9.97
N ASN A 260 17.71 -1.83 9.82
CA ASN A 260 17.56 -2.83 8.76
C ASN A 260 16.25 -3.60 8.97
N THR A 261 15.41 -3.64 7.94
CA THR A 261 14.15 -4.36 7.98
C THR A 261 14.40 -5.83 7.63
N SER A 262 13.99 -6.73 8.51
CA SER A 262 14.03 -8.17 8.29
C SER A 262 12.67 -8.77 8.64
N VAL A 263 12.06 -9.44 7.68
CA VAL A 263 10.79 -10.18 7.87
C VAL A 263 10.98 -11.58 7.29
N GLY A 264 10.71 -12.60 8.10
CA GLY A 264 10.98 -13.99 7.75
C GLY A 264 12.27 -14.54 8.38
N PRO A 265 12.67 -15.76 8.03
CA PRO A 265 13.80 -16.47 8.67
C PRO A 265 15.16 -16.09 8.06
N TRP A 266 15.50 -14.80 8.09
CA TRP A 266 16.82 -14.33 7.68
C TRP A 266 17.84 -14.56 8.80
N ALA A 267 18.98 -15.19 8.49
CA ALA A 267 20.08 -15.45 9.41
C ALA A 267 21.31 -14.60 9.08
#